data_45d9e46474eb68dacbc062f2165753ce
#
_entry.id   45d9e46474eb68dacbc062f2165753ce
#
_cell.length_a   1.000
_cell.length_b   1.000
_cell.length_c   1.000
_cell.angle_alpha   90.00
_cell.angle_beta   90.00
_cell.angle_gamma   90.00
#
_symmetry.space_group_name_H-M   'P 1'
#
loop_
_entity.id
_entity.type
_entity.pdbx_description
1 polymer ?
#
loop_
_entity_poly.entity_id
_entity_poly.type
_entity_poly.pdbx_seq_one_letter_code
_entity_poly.pdbx_strand_id
1 'polypeptide(L)'
;MNFDVDGVSTGALICYDRAFSEPWMANRALGADVVLLAVSSLGWRESLFIDDLRLRAMEMGVFVIASNRSGEETCGGKTHDFFGRSCVIAPTGEVLAEAGGHNYPEIIHAELDMSLLAKARKDWPVWNDRRPEIYSWMYK
;
A
#
# COMPACT_ATOMS: atom_id res chain seq x y z
N MET A 1 -8.27 -11.75 -0.99
CA MET A 1 -8.33 -12.60 -2.22
C MET A 1 -7.27 -12.05 -3.16
N ASN A 2 -6.39 -12.92 -3.66
CA ASN A 2 -5.44 -12.51 -4.69
C ASN A 2 -5.97 -12.91 -6.06
N PHE A 3 -5.56 -12.20 -7.09
CA PHE A 3 -5.88 -12.46 -8.50
C PHE A 3 -4.60 -12.31 -9.33
N ASP A 4 -4.61 -12.86 -10.52
CA ASP A 4 -3.47 -12.77 -11.43
C ASP A 4 -3.65 -11.60 -12.40
N VAL A 5 -2.59 -10.84 -12.57
CA VAL A 5 -2.48 -9.80 -13.60
C VAL A 5 -1.23 -10.06 -14.40
N ASP A 6 -1.38 -10.61 -15.60
CA ASP A 6 -0.27 -10.95 -16.52
C ASP A 6 0.84 -11.77 -15.86
N GLY A 7 0.48 -12.76 -15.05
CA GLY A 7 1.41 -13.62 -14.34
C GLY A 7 1.92 -13.07 -13.00
N VAL A 8 1.42 -11.91 -12.56
CA VAL A 8 1.78 -11.30 -11.28
C VAL A 8 0.67 -11.51 -10.26
N SER A 9 0.99 -12.16 -9.13
CA SER A 9 0.05 -12.34 -8.02
C SER A 9 -0.25 -11.00 -7.36
N THR A 10 -1.49 -10.54 -7.49
CA THR A 10 -1.92 -9.22 -7.08
C THR A 10 -2.98 -9.31 -6.01
N GLY A 11 -2.78 -8.61 -4.91
CA GLY A 11 -3.77 -8.41 -3.86
C GLY A 11 -4.42 -7.04 -3.95
N ALA A 12 -5.52 -6.85 -3.22
CA ALA A 12 -6.20 -5.55 -3.17
C ALA A 12 -6.63 -5.19 -1.75
N LEU A 13 -6.58 -3.91 -1.43
CA LEU A 13 -7.07 -3.29 -0.21
C LEU A 13 -7.88 -2.04 -0.56
N ILE A 14 -8.82 -1.69 0.30
CA ILE A 14 -9.66 -0.51 0.10
C ILE A 14 -9.52 0.43 1.31
N CYS A 15 -9.00 1.62 1.03
CA CYS A 15 -9.01 2.79 1.92
C CYS A 15 -8.59 2.46 3.37
N TYR A 16 -9.55 2.29 4.27
CA TYR A 16 -9.31 2.09 5.70
C TYR A 16 -8.65 0.74 6.02
N ASP A 17 -8.75 -0.27 5.13
CA ASP A 17 -8.08 -1.57 5.31
C ASP A 17 -6.57 -1.41 5.53
N ARG A 18 -5.95 -0.38 4.91
CA ARG A 18 -4.53 -0.11 5.06
C ARG A 18 -4.07 0.17 6.48
N ALA A 19 -4.99 0.63 7.35
CA ALA A 19 -4.68 0.97 8.73
C ALA A 19 -4.44 -0.27 9.61
N PHE A 20 -4.90 -1.44 9.17
CA PHE A 20 -4.79 -2.70 9.90
C PHE A 20 -3.67 -3.55 9.30
N SER A 21 -2.89 -4.21 10.14
CA SER A 21 -1.80 -5.08 9.68
C SER A 21 -2.32 -6.37 9.06
N GLU A 22 -3.46 -6.87 9.53
CA GLU A 22 -4.01 -8.18 9.14
C GLU A 22 -4.34 -8.29 7.66
N PRO A 23 -4.99 -7.32 6.99
CA PRO A 23 -5.25 -7.40 5.55
C PRO A 23 -3.97 -7.42 4.72
N TRP A 24 -2.92 -6.68 5.12
CA TRP A 24 -1.61 -6.74 4.47
C TRP A 24 -0.99 -8.12 4.62
N MET A 25 -1.00 -8.66 5.85
CA MET A 25 -0.49 -9.99 6.14
C MET A 25 -1.26 -11.07 5.38
N ALA A 26 -2.59 -10.94 5.25
CA ALA A 26 -3.42 -11.87 4.50
C ALA A 26 -3.05 -11.88 3.00
N ASN A 27 -2.89 -10.71 2.39
CA ASN A 27 -2.44 -10.61 1.00
C ASN A 27 -1.06 -11.26 0.81
N ARG A 28 -0.12 -10.98 1.72
CA ARG A 28 1.22 -11.59 1.67
C ARG A 28 1.19 -13.10 1.88
N ALA A 29 0.38 -13.60 2.81
CA ALA A 29 0.22 -15.04 3.07
C ALA A 29 -0.37 -15.78 1.86
N LEU A 30 -1.22 -15.12 1.08
CA LEU A 30 -1.79 -15.63 -0.17
C LEU A 30 -0.84 -15.49 -1.36
N GLY A 31 0.39 -15.00 -1.14
CA GLY A 31 1.43 -14.94 -2.17
C GLY A 31 1.43 -13.66 -3.00
N ALA A 32 0.81 -12.57 -2.55
CA ALA A 32 0.85 -11.31 -3.29
C ALA A 32 2.28 -10.81 -3.51
N ASP A 33 2.55 -10.39 -4.73
CA ASP A 33 3.75 -9.67 -5.15
C ASP A 33 3.49 -8.17 -5.29
N VAL A 34 2.26 -7.83 -5.64
CA VAL A 34 1.75 -6.45 -5.74
C VAL A 34 0.49 -6.32 -4.90
N VAL A 35 0.32 -5.19 -4.23
CA VAL A 35 -0.92 -4.82 -3.54
C VAL A 35 -1.46 -3.52 -4.12
N LEU A 36 -2.65 -3.59 -4.71
CA LEU A 36 -3.39 -2.43 -5.17
C LEU A 36 -4.19 -1.83 -4.02
N LEU A 37 -4.18 -0.51 -3.89
CA LEU A 37 -4.86 0.20 -2.82
C LEU A 37 -5.68 1.36 -3.38
N ALA A 38 -7.00 1.27 -3.28
CA ALA A 38 -7.93 2.35 -3.61
C ALA A 38 -8.23 3.18 -2.36
N VAL A 39 -7.93 4.48 -2.38
CA VAL A 39 -7.99 5.35 -1.20
C VAL A 39 -8.79 6.62 -1.45
N SER A 40 -9.46 7.09 -0.41
CA SER A 40 -10.10 8.41 -0.34
C SER A 40 -9.72 9.06 1.00
N SER A 41 -8.45 9.46 1.11
CA SER A 41 -7.88 10.04 2.33
C SER A 41 -7.76 11.56 2.27
N LEU A 42 -7.97 12.19 3.43
CA LEU A 42 -7.92 13.64 3.59
C LEU A 42 -7.35 14.04 4.96
N GLY A 43 -7.00 15.32 5.10
CA GLY A 43 -6.60 15.94 6.36
C GLY A 43 -5.22 15.50 6.86
N TRP A 44 -5.03 15.47 8.17
CA TRP A 44 -3.74 15.27 8.84
C TRP A 44 -3.00 13.98 8.45
N ARG A 45 -3.71 12.99 7.89
CA ARG A 45 -3.11 11.74 7.41
C ARG A 45 -2.15 11.93 6.24
N GLU A 46 -2.20 13.06 5.56
CA GLU A 46 -1.30 13.40 4.45
C GLU A 46 0.16 13.27 4.83
N SER A 47 0.54 13.81 5.99
CA SER A 47 1.93 13.82 6.46
C SER A 47 2.52 12.41 6.66
N LEU A 48 1.70 11.41 6.91
CA LEU A 48 2.11 10.03 7.17
C LEU A 48 1.75 9.07 6.03
N PHE A 49 1.05 9.53 5.00
CA PHE A 49 0.46 8.65 3.99
C PHE A 49 1.50 7.81 3.25
N ILE A 50 2.54 8.47 2.75
CA ILE A 50 3.61 7.80 2.00
C ILE A 50 4.45 6.91 2.94
N ASP A 51 4.80 7.39 4.12
CA ASP A 51 5.64 6.64 5.06
C ASP A 51 4.94 5.38 5.59
N ASP A 52 3.63 5.44 5.84
CA ASP A 52 2.82 4.28 6.17
C ASP A 52 2.90 3.21 5.06
N LEU A 53 2.71 3.61 3.81
CA LEU A 53 2.76 2.69 2.68
C LEU A 53 4.16 2.13 2.40
N ARG A 54 5.20 2.96 2.59
CA ARG A 54 6.60 2.53 2.49
C ARG A 54 6.92 1.44 3.51
N LEU A 55 6.48 1.64 4.75
CA LEU A 55 6.66 0.66 5.82
C LEU A 55 5.95 -0.66 5.47
N ARG A 56 4.69 -0.59 5.00
CA ARG A 56 3.93 -1.78 4.61
C ARG A 56 4.56 -2.53 3.43
N ALA A 57 5.03 -1.80 2.41
CA ALA A 57 5.74 -2.40 1.27
C ALA A 57 6.97 -3.19 1.74
N MET A 58 7.77 -2.59 2.63
CA MET A 58 8.99 -3.20 3.16
C MET A 58 8.69 -4.39 4.08
N GLU A 59 7.75 -4.25 5.03
CA GLU A 59 7.38 -5.31 5.97
C GLU A 59 6.84 -6.56 5.27
N MET A 60 6.01 -6.35 4.23
CA MET A 60 5.38 -7.44 3.49
C MET A 60 6.28 -7.93 2.34
N GLY A 61 7.29 -7.16 1.92
CA GLY A 61 8.11 -7.46 0.76
C GLY A 61 7.27 -7.53 -0.51
N VAL A 62 6.45 -6.50 -0.76
CA VAL A 62 5.55 -6.38 -1.91
C VAL A 62 5.69 -5.00 -2.55
N PHE A 63 5.35 -4.89 -3.84
CA PHE A 63 5.06 -3.58 -4.43
C PHE A 63 3.72 -3.06 -3.93
N VAL A 64 3.61 -1.75 -3.74
CA VAL A 64 2.35 -1.09 -3.40
C VAL A 64 2.01 -0.08 -4.48
N ILE A 65 0.80 -0.16 -5.03
CA ILE A 65 0.25 0.80 -5.98
C ILE A 65 -0.98 1.41 -5.34
N ALA A 66 -0.86 2.65 -4.86
CA ALA A 66 -1.92 3.36 -4.19
C ALA A 66 -2.50 4.46 -5.08
N SER A 67 -3.79 4.38 -5.35
CA SER A 67 -4.55 5.44 -6.00
C SER A 67 -5.38 6.17 -4.95
N ASN A 68 -5.04 7.42 -4.66
CA ASN A 68 -5.77 8.26 -3.72
C ASN A 68 -6.53 9.36 -4.46
N ARG A 69 -7.70 9.67 -3.95
CA ARG A 69 -8.51 10.78 -4.43
C ARG A 69 -7.78 12.11 -4.24
N SER A 70 -7.92 13.03 -5.20
CA SER A 70 -7.41 14.40 -5.12
C SER A 70 -8.52 15.42 -5.35
N GLY A 71 -8.35 16.62 -4.83
CA GLY A 71 -9.24 17.75 -5.02
C GLY A 71 -10.33 17.91 -3.97
N GLU A 72 -11.09 18.98 -4.10
CA GLU A 72 -12.12 19.35 -3.14
C GLU A 72 -13.49 18.78 -3.52
N GLU A 73 -14.26 18.42 -2.51
CA GLU A 73 -15.68 18.08 -2.64
C GLU A 73 -16.48 18.66 -1.49
N THR A 74 -17.61 19.27 -1.81
CA THR A 74 -18.54 19.74 -0.79
C THR A 74 -19.69 18.75 -0.63
N CYS A 75 -19.82 18.19 0.56
CA CYS A 75 -20.90 17.29 0.94
C CYS A 75 -21.46 17.67 2.30
N GLY A 76 -22.80 17.73 2.42
CA GLY A 76 -23.46 18.08 3.68
C GLY A 76 -23.06 19.45 4.25
N GLY A 77 -22.76 20.42 3.39
CA GLY A 77 -22.32 21.76 3.78
C GLY A 77 -20.90 21.86 4.29
N LYS A 78 -20.09 20.79 4.18
CA LYS A 78 -18.66 20.77 4.52
C LYS A 78 -17.84 20.51 3.26
N THR A 79 -16.76 21.27 3.11
CA THR A 79 -15.77 21.03 2.06
C THR A 79 -14.70 20.10 2.60
N HIS A 80 -14.42 19.04 1.83
CA HIS A 80 -13.38 18.05 2.08
C HIS A 80 -12.30 18.22 1.01
N ASP A 81 -11.07 18.39 1.45
CA ASP A 81 -9.89 18.48 0.59
C ASP A 81 -9.13 17.16 0.63
N PHE A 82 -9.14 16.44 -0.49
CA PHE A 82 -8.43 15.18 -0.67
C PHE A 82 -7.05 15.45 -1.24
N PHE A 83 -6.02 15.06 -0.50
CA PHE A 83 -4.65 15.47 -0.76
C PHE A 83 -3.97 14.79 -1.96
N GLY A 84 -4.58 13.80 -2.62
CA GLY A 84 -3.95 13.11 -3.73
C GLY A 84 -2.75 12.25 -3.30
N ARG A 85 -1.56 12.51 -3.84
CA ARG A 85 -0.32 11.79 -3.54
C ARG A 85 -0.42 10.29 -3.84
N SER A 86 -1.13 9.92 -4.93
CA SER A 86 -1.10 8.55 -5.45
C SER A 86 0.34 8.12 -5.69
N CYS A 87 0.69 6.86 -5.40
CA CYS A 87 2.09 6.47 -5.45
C CYS A 87 2.28 5.01 -5.85
N VAL A 88 3.49 4.72 -6.32
CA VAL A 88 4.01 3.38 -6.55
C VAL A 88 5.26 3.21 -5.68
N ILE A 89 5.29 2.16 -4.88
CA ILE A 89 6.35 1.90 -3.90
C ILE A 89 6.92 0.50 -4.11
N ALA A 90 8.24 0.42 -4.13
CA ALA A 90 8.97 -0.84 -4.23
C ALA A 90 8.97 -1.63 -2.91
N PRO A 91 9.24 -2.94 -2.93
CA PRO A 91 9.35 -3.76 -1.72
C PRO A 91 10.52 -3.37 -0.80
N THR A 92 11.39 -2.48 -1.25
CA THR A 92 12.46 -1.85 -0.45
C THR A 92 11.99 -0.61 0.33
N GLY A 93 10.75 -0.16 0.12
CA GLY A 93 10.24 1.11 0.64
C GLY A 93 10.62 2.33 -0.20
N GLU A 94 11.29 2.15 -1.35
CA GLU A 94 11.58 3.22 -2.30
C GLU A 94 10.31 3.67 -3.01
N VAL A 95 10.12 4.99 -3.12
CA VAL A 95 9.02 5.58 -3.90
C VAL A 95 9.46 5.66 -5.35
N LEU A 96 8.85 4.83 -6.22
CA LEU A 96 9.14 4.77 -7.65
C LEU A 96 8.44 5.89 -8.43
N ALA A 97 7.25 6.25 -8.00
CA ALA A 97 6.49 7.38 -8.54
C ALA A 97 5.54 7.93 -7.48
N GLU A 98 5.34 9.24 -7.48
CA GLU A 98 4.38 9.92 -6.64
C GLU A 98 3.70 11.03 -7.44
N ALA A 99 2.37 11.09 -7.40
CA ALA A 99 1.58 12.16 -7.98
C ALA A 99 1.66 13.43 -7.13
N GLY A 100 1.51 14.57 -7.76
CA GLY A 100 1.30 15.84 -7.07
C GLY A 100 0.12 15.76 -6.09
N GLY A 101 0.16 16.60 -5.07
CA GLY A 101 -0.95 16.75 -4.13
C GLY A 101 -2.05 17.64 -4.70
N HIS A 102 -3.11 17.80 -3.95
CA HIS A 102 -4.24 18.72 -4.04
C HIS A 102 -4.65 19.26 -5.43
N ASN A 103 -5.90 19.08 -5.81
CA ASN A 103 -6.55 19.70 -6.98
C ASN A 103 -6.03 19.31 -8.38
N TYR A 104 -5.16 18.30 -8.48
CA TYR A 104 -4.65 17.86 -9.78
C TYR A 104 -4.94 16.37 -10.01
N PRO A 105 -5.85 16.02 -10.93
CA PRO A 105 -5.95 14.66 -11.44
C PRO A 105 -4.68 14.36 -12.26
N GLU A 106 -3.95 13.34 -11.86
CA GLU A 106 -2.69 12.96 -12.49
C GLU A 106 -2.62 11.46 -12.70
N ILE A 107 -2.02 11.05 -13.81
CA ILE A 107 -1.67 9.65 -14.08
C ILE A 107 -0.17 9.52 -13.93
N ILE A 108 0.26 8.66 -13.01
CA ILE A 108 1.67 8.33 -12.80
C ILE A 108 1.97 6.95 -13.37
N HIS A 109 3.22 6.74 -13.75
CA HIS A 109 3.72 5.48 -14.28
C HIS A 109 4.99 5.07 -13.55
N ALA A 110 5.16 3.77 -13.34
CA ALA A 110 6.40 3.20 -12.83
C ALA A 110 6.64 1.84 -13.47
N GLU A 111 7.88 1.50 -13.71
CA GLU A 111 8.30 0.16 -14.08
C GLU A 111 8.58 -0.64 -12.80
N LEU A 112 8.02 -1.85 -12.71
CA LEU A 112 8.19 -2.73 -11.57
C LEU A 112 9.25 -3.79 -11.90
N ASP A 113 10.46 -3.62 -11.39
CA ASP A 113 11.47 -4.68 -11.46
C ASP A 113 11.14 -5.81 -10.47
N MET A 114 10.47 -6.84 -10.96
CA MET A 114 10.03 -7.97 -10.14
C MET A 114 11.19 -8.73 -9.49
N SER A 115 12.42 -8.57 -9.97
CA SER A 115 13.60 -9.17 -9.33
C SER A 115 13.88 -8.61 -7.93
N LEU A 116 13.43 -7.39 -7.65
CA LEU A 116 13.54 -6.74 -6.34
C LEU A 116 12.78 -7.50 -5.24
N LEU A 117 11.73 -8.24 -5.58
CA LEU A 117 10.96 -9.03 -4.58
C LEU A 117 11.85 -10.04 -3.87
N ALA A 118 12.58 -10.86 -4.64
CA ALA A 118 13.45 -11.88 -4.07
C ALA A 118 14.57 -11.25 -3.23
N LYS A 119 15.15 -10.16 -3.73
CA LYS A 119 16.21 -9.42 -3.02
C LYS A 119 15.69 -8.82 -1.70
N ALA A 120 14.60 -8.06 -1.74
CA ALA A 120 14.04 -7.39 -0.57
C ALA A 120 13.62 -8.41 0.52
N ARG A 121 12.97 -9.50 0.12
CA ARG A 121 12.55 -10.59 1.01
C ARG A 121 13.72 -11.33 1.65
N LYS A 122 14.88 -11.38 0.99
CA LYS A 122 16.10 -11.96 1.51
C LYS A 122 16.84 -11.00 2.45
N ASP A 123 16.96 -9.74 2.04
CA ASP A 123 17.73 -8.72 2.79
C ASP A 123 16.99 -8.27 4.06
N TRP A 124 15.66 -8.35 4.06
CA TRP A 124 14.80 -7.98 5.19
C TRP A 124 13.74 -9.07 5.44
N PRO A 125 14.11 -10.20 6.10
CA PRO A 125 13.27 -11.39 6.20
C PRO A 125 12.17 -11.31 7.27
N VAL A 126 11.65 -10.12 7.58
CA VAL A 126 10.65 -9.85 8.64
C VAL A 126 9.46 -10.81 8.57
N TRP A 127 8.99 -11.11 7.36
CA TRP A 127 7.87 -12.05 7.17
C TRP A 127 8.18 -13.43 7.74
N ASN A 128 9.38 -13.94 7.51
CA ASN A 128 9.79 -15.28 7.93
C ASN A 128 10.17 -15.34 9.41
N ASP A 129 10.61 -14.21 9.99
CA ASP A 129 11.05 -14.11 11.37
C ASP A 129 9.90 -13.90 12.36
N ARG A 130 8.66 -13.77 11.85
CA ARG A 130 7.48 -13.67 12.71
C ARG A 130 7.29 -14.94 13.53
N ARG A 131 6.76 -14.76 14.72
CA ARG A 131 6.44 -15.83 15.66
C ARG A 131 4.94 -15.87 15.97
N PRO A 132 4.09 -16.30 15.00
CA PRO A 132 2.63 -16.27 15.15
C PRO A 132 2.14 -17.04 16.39
N GLU A 133 2.86 -18.07 16.79
CA GLU A 133 2.54 -18.90 17.95
C GLU A 133 2.48 -18.13 19.27
N ILE A 134 3.27 -17.05 19.43
CA ILE A 134 3.24 -16.24 20.64
C ILE A 134 2.14 -15.17 20.64
N TYR A 135 1.51 -14.94 19.50
CA TYR A 135 0.43 -13.95 19.33
C TYR A 135 -0.96 -14.58 19.15
N SER A 136 -1.05 -15.91 19.10
CA SER A 136 -2.31 -16.62 18.80
C SER A 136 -3.45 -16.30 19.77
N TRP A 137 -3.14 -15.88 21.00
CA TRP A 137 -4.13 -15.48 22.00
C TRP A 137 -4.86 -14.16 21.65
N MET A 138 -4.31 -13.31 20.78
CA MET A 138 -4.92 -12.05 20.37
C MET A 138 -6.18 -12.24 19.52
N TYR A 139 -6.37 -13.44 18.95
CA TYR A 139 -7.46 -13.75 18.02
C TYR A 139 -8.46 -14.78 18.59
N LYS A 140 -8.52 -14.87 19.91
CA LYS A 140 -9.46 -15.76 20.63
C LYS A 140 -10.70 -15.02 21.06
#